data_a447cf1621bfbe7f44a8e9bc1c65646d
#
_entry.id   a447cf1621bfbe7f44a8e9bc1c65646d
#
_cell.length_a   1.000
_cell.length_b   1.000
_cell.length_c   1.000
_cell.angle_alpha   90.00
_cell.angle_beta   90.00
_cell.angle_gamma   90.00
#
_symmetry.space_group_name_H-M   'P 1'
#
loop_
_entity.id
_entity.type
_entity.pdbx_description
1 polymer ?
#
loop_
_entity_poly.entity_id
_entity_poly.type
_entity_poly.pdbx_seq_one_letter_code
_entity_poly.pdbx_strand_id
1 'polypeptide(L)'
;MPSQTVVVGSKVGLHARPASLLVKAAGSSGLAVTVGKPGEKAVNAASLLSVLALGVKNGDSVEITVADGDGADSVLASLVEIVATDHDE
;
A
#
# COMPACT_ATOMS: atom_id res chain seq x y z
N MET A 1 7.40 -0.12 -14.51
CA MET A 1 7.08 -0.11 -13.08
C MET A 1 5.67 -0.67 -12.88
N PRO A 2 5.55 -1.87 -12.35
CA PRO A 2 4.21 -2.44 -12.13
C PRO A 2 3.43 -1.61 -11.13
N SER A 3 2.16 -1.42 -11.41
CA SER A 3 1.27 -0.68 -10.51
C SER A 3 -0.12 -1.28 -10.57
N GLN A 4 -0.89 -1.07 -9.51
CA GLN A 4 -2.27 -1.53 -9.45
C GLN A 4 -3.06 -0.66 -8.49
N THR A 5 -4.30 -0.37 -8.87
CA THR A 5 -5.26 0.31 -8.01
C THR A 5 -6.03 -0.75 -7.23
N VAL A 6 -6.17 -0.55 -5.93
CA VAL A 6 -6.85 -1.50 -5.06
C VAL A 6 -7.77 -0.75 -4.10
N VAL A 7 -8.94 -1.33 -3.81
CA VAL A 7 -9.88 -0.78 -2.83
C VAL A 7 -9.47 -1.25 -1.44
N VAL A 8 -9.44 -0.31 -0.48
CA VAL A 8 -9.07 -0.62 0.90
C VAL A 8 -10.17 -1.47 1.55
N GLY A 9 -9.80 -2.67 2.00
CA GLY A 9 -10.73 -3.62 2.60
C GLY A 9 -10.92 -3.48 4.10
N SER A 10 -10.02 -2.78 4.78
CA SER A 10 -10.13 -2.57 6.22
C SER A 10 -11.33 -1.68 6.56
N LYS A 11 -12.10 -2.06 7.57
CA LYS A 11 -13.31 -1.35 7.98
C LYS A 11 -13.04 0.10 8.38
N VAL A 12 -11.88 0.38 8.91
CA VAL A 12 -11.50 1.73 9.36
C VAL A 12 -10.47 2.38 8.44
N GLY A 13 -10.24 1.79 7.28
CA GLY A 13 -9.31 2.33 6.29
C GLY A 13 -7.86 1.96 6.59
N LEU A 14 -6.94 2.69 5.98
CA LEU A 14 -5.50 2.49 6.18
C LEU A 14 -5.04 3.16 7.48
N HIS A 15 -5.40 2.56 8.61
CA HIS A 15 -4.95 3.03 9.93
C HIS A 15 -3.69 2.27 10.36
N ALA A 16 -3.31 2.39 11.64
CA ALA A 16 -2.01 1.90 12.12
C ALA A 16 -1.73 0.43 11.80
N ARG A 17 -2.70 -0.47 11.96
CA ARG A 17 -2.47 -1.91 11.79
C ARG A 17 -2.22 -2.31 10.33
N PRO A 18 -3.15 -2.06 9.39
CA PRO A 18 -2.87 -2.40 7.99
C PRO A 18 -1.76 -1.56 7.39
N ALA A 19 -1.63 -0.29 7.79
CA ALA A 19 -0.53 0.55 7.32
C ALA A 19 0.83 -0.01 7.78
N SER A 20 0.91 -0.51 9.00
CA SER A 20 2.14 -1.12 9.52
C SER A 20 2.51 -2.37 8.71
N LEU A 21 1.53 -3.21 8.37
CA LEU A 21 1.77 -4.39 7.55
C LEU A 21 2.27 -4.01 6.15
N LEU A 22 1.66 -2.99 5.55
CA LEU A 22 2.06 -2.49 4.24
C LEU A 22 3.50 -1.95 4.27
N VAL A 23 3.82 -1.13 5.25
CA VAL A 23 5.14 -0.53 5.42
C VAL A 23 6.21 -1.61 5.61
N LYS A 24 5.92 -2.60 6.44
CA LYS A 24 6.85 -3.69 6.70
C LYS A 24 7.12 -4.50 5.42
N ALA A 25 6.07 -4.84 4.69
CA ALA A 25 6.20 -5.58 3.44
C ALA A 25 6.96 -4.78 2.39
N ALA A 26 6.65 -3.49 2.25
CA ALA A 26 7.35 -2.61 1.30
C ALA A 26 8.83 -2.49 1.64
N GLY A 27 9.15 -2.31 2.92
CA GLY A 27 10.54 -2.20 3.37
C GLY A 27 11.32 -3.49 3.18
N SER A 28 10.67 -4.65 3.32
CA SER A 28 11.32 -5.95 3.18
C SER A 28 11.50 -6.38 1.73
N SER A 29 10.83 -5.71 0.80
CA SER A 29 10.88 -6.10 -0.63
C SER A 29 12.23 -5.80 -1.27
N GLY A 30 12.98 -4.85 -0.75
CA GLY A 30 14.23 -4.38 -1.36
C GLY A 30 14.01 -3.48 -2.57
N LEU A 31 12.76 -3.17 -2.90
CA LEU A 31 12.40 -2.31 -4.03
C LEU A 31 11.73 -1.04 -3.51
N ALA A 32 11.86 0.04 -4.28
CA ALA A 32 11.13 1.27 -3.96
C ALA A 32 9.65 1.07 -4.25
N VAL A 33 8.80 1.38 -3.27
CA VAL A 33 7.35 1.24 -3.38
C VAL A 33 6.71 2.57 -3.02
N THR A 34 5.73 2.98 -3.82
CA THR A 34 4.93 4.17 -3.54
C THR A 34 3.46 3.81 -3.47
N VAL A 35 2.71 4.57 -2.70
CA VAL A 35 1.26 4.40 -2.56
C VAL A 35 0.62 5.77 -2.49
N GLY A 36 -0.53 5.92 -3.12
CA GLY A 36 -1.27 7.18 -3.08
C GLY A 36 -2.68 7.00 -3.59
N LYS A 37 -3.51 8.01 -3.40
CA LYS A 37 -4.85 8.01 -3.97
C LYS A 37 -4.73 8.25 -5.48
N PRO A 38 -5.56 7.58 -6.31
CA PRO A 38 -5.50 7.77 -7.75
C PRO A 38 -5.61 9.24 -8.12
N GLY A 39 -4.70 9.69 -8.98
CA GLY A 39 -4.68 11.08 -9.42
C GLY A 39 -4.00 12.05 -8.47
N GLU A 40 -3.54 11.59 -7.31
CA GLU A 40 -2.83 12.40 -6.34
C GLU A 40 -1.37 11.96 -6.24
N LYS A 41 -0.56 12.80 -5.59
CA LYS A 41 0.86 12.50 -5.43
C LYS A 41 1.06 11.29 -4.53
N ALA A 42 1.81 10.32 -5.01
CA ALA A 42 2.15 9.13 -4.24
C ALA A 42 3.23 9.43 -3.20
N VAL A 43 3.22 8.67 -2.12
CA VAL A 43 4.20 8.79 -1.04
C VAL A 43 4.95 7.47 -0.88
N ASN A 44 6.06 7.51 -0.14
CA ASN A 44 6.88 6.33 0.11
C ASN A 44 6.11 5.33 0.98
N ALA A 45 5.81 4.16 0.43
CA ALA A 45 5.06 3.11 1.15
C ALA A 45 5.86 2.50 2.30
N ALA A 46 7.17 2.72 2.37
CA ALA A 46 7.99 2.26 3.48
C ALA A 46 8.02 3.24 4.66
N SER A 47 7.29 4.36 4.56
CA SER A 47 7.18 5.34 5.63
C SER A 47 5.80 5.27 6.26
N LEU A 48 5.71 4.83 7.52
CA LEU A 48 4.43 4.71 8.23
C LEU A 48 3.71 6.06 8.34
N LEU A 49 4.44 7.11 8.69
CA LEU A 49 3.84 8.44 8.80
C LEU A 49 3.26 8.92 7.48
N SER A 50 3.96 8.67 6.37
CA SER A 50 3.48 9.07 5.05
C SER A 50 2.22 8.31 4.66
N VAL A 51 2.19 7.01 4.93
CA VAL A 51 1.02 6.18 4.62
C VAL A 51 -0.19 6.63 5.45
N LEU A 52 0.00 6.85 6.76
CA LEU A 52 -1.07 7.31 7.64
C LEU A 52 -1.57 8.69 7.24
N ALA A 53 -0.67 9.55 6.77
CA ALA A 53 -1.02 10.92 6.37
C ALA A 53 -1.92 10.96 5.12
N LEU A 54 -2.02 9.87 4.36
CA LEU A 54 -2.92 9.81 3.20
C LEU A 54 -4.39 9.93 3.61
N GLY A 55 -4.75 9.53 4.82
CA GLY A 55 -6.12 9.61 5.29
C GLY A 55 -7.08 8.70 4.52
N VAL A 56 -6.62 7.56 4.05
CA VAL A 56 -7.42 6.62 3.28
C VAL A 56 -8.41 5.89 4.18
N LYS A 57 -9.67 5.83 3.73
CA LYS A 57 -10.76 5.21 4.49
C LYS A 57 -11.24 3.94 3.77
N ASN A 58 -12.06 3.16 4.48
CA ASN A 58 -12.70 1.98 3.90
C ASN A 58 -13.47 2.38 2.64
N GLY A 59 -13.27 1.63 1.58
CA GLY A 59 -13.91 1.90 0.29
C GLY A 59 -13.15 2.86 -0.61
N ASP A 60 -12.16 3.56 -0.07
CA ASP A 60 -11.28 4.39 -0.88
C ASP A 60 -10.32 3.51 -1.67
N SER A 61 -9.91 3.99 -2.84
CA SER A 61 -8.91 3.30 -3.65
C SER A 61 -7.54 3.90 -3.43
N VAL A 62 -6.52 3.07 -3.54
CA VAL A 62 -5.12 3.54 -3.57
C VAL A 62 -4.41 2.89 -4.74
N GLU A 63 -3.44 3.59 -5.28
CA GLU A 63 -2.57 3.05 -6.34
C GLU A 63 -1.23 2.70 -5.73
N ILE A 64 -0.80 1.46 -5.89
CA ILE A 64 0.49 0.98 -5.42
C ILE A 64 1.40 0.79 -6.63
N THR A 65 2.58 1.37 -6.59
CA THR A 65 3.57 1.25 -7.66
C THR A 65 4.87 0.71 -7.08
N VAL A 66 5.42 -0.30 -7.73
CA VAL A 66 6.69 -0.94 -7.34
C VAL A 66 7.73 -0.66 -8.40
N ALA A 67 8.93 -0.28 -8.00
CA ALA A 67 10.03 -0.06 -8.94
C ALA A 67 10.38 -1.36 -9.66
N ASP A 68 10.86 -1.23 -10.91
CA ASP A 68 11.29 -2.39 -11.67
C ASP A 68 12.42 -3.12 -10.97
N GLY A 69 12.34 -4.44 -10.96
CA GLY A 69 13.35 -5.27 -10.31
C GLY A 69 12.87 -6.72 -10.23
N ASP A 70 13.75 -7.60 -9.76
CA ASP A 70 13.42 -9.01 -9.61
C ASP A 70 12.29 -9.19 -8.61
N GLY A 71 11.22 -9.85 -9.02
CA GLY A 71 10.08 -10.11 -8.17
C GLY A 71 9.15 -8.92 -7.96
N ALA A 72 9.29 -7.85 -8.75
CA ALA A 72 8.42 -6.67 -8.60
C ALA A 72 6.93 -7.02 -8.69
N ASP A 73 6.56 -7.90 -9.61
CA ASP A 73 5.16 -8.31 -9.76
C ASP A 73 4.66 -9.08 -8.53
N SER A 74 5.50 -9.94 -7.95
CA SER A 74 5.15 -10.67 -6.73
C SER A 74 5.02 -9.74 -5.55
N VAL A 75 5.90 -8.75 -5.44
CA VAL A 75 5.83 -7.73 -4.38
C VAL A 75 4.53 -6.95 -4.50
N LEU A 76 4.19 -6.51 -5.71
CA LEU A 76 2.96 -5.76 -5.93
C LEU A 76 1.74 -6.59 -5.53
N ALA A 77 1.67 -7.86 -5.94
CA ALA A 77 0.57 -8.75 -5.59
C ALA A 77 0.41 -8.90 -4.08
N SER A 78 1.53 -9.04 -3.36
CA SER A 78 1.50 -9.16 -1.90
C SER A 78 0.99 -7.88 -1.24
N LEU A 79 1.42 -6.73 -1.73
CA LEU A 79 1.00 -5.44 -1.17
C LEU A 79 -0.49 -5.17 -1.44
N VAL A 80 -0.96 -5.50 -2.63
CA VAL A 80 -2.36 -5.38 -2.99
C VAL A 80 -3.22 -6.24 -2.07
N GLU A 81 -2.80 -7.47 -1.80
CA GLU A 81 -3.52 -8.38 -0.92
C GLU A 81 -3.61 -7.81 0.50
N ILE A 82 -2.51 -7.25 1.01
CA ILE A 82 -2.50 -6.63 2.35
C ILE A 82 -3.54 -5.51 2.43
N VAL A 83 -3.56 -4.62 1.44
CA VAL A 83 -4.48 -3.48 1.42
C VAL A 83 -5.93 -3.94 1.27
N ALA A 84 -6.18 -4.95 0.44
CA ALA A 84 -7.52 -5.44 0.16
C ALA A 84 -8.11 -6.26 1.31
N THR A 85 -7.28 -6.76 2.23
CA THR A 85 -7.72 -7.60 3.33
C THR A 85 -8.13 -6.77 4.53
N ASP A 86 -9.21 -7.19 5.22
CA ASP A 86 -9.64 -6.58 6.47
C ASP A 86 -8.84 -7.20 7.62
N HIS A 87 -7.96 -6.40 8.24
CA HIS A 87 -7.11 -6.84 9.34
C HIS A 87 -7.65 -6.44 10.71
N ASP A 88 -8.88 -5.98 10.78
CA ASP A 88 -9.46 -5.41 12.01
C ASP A 88 -10.24 -6.43 12.85
N GLU A 89 -10.12 -7.67 12.55
CA GLU A 89 -10.81 -8.71 13.30
C GLU A 89 -10.12 -9.07 14.60
#